data_67bd3051a520dd43b9143b9144b476fd
#
_entry.id   67bd3051a520dd43b9143b9144b476fd
#
_cell.length_a   1.000
_cell.length_b   1.000
_cell.length_c   1.000
_cell.angle_alpha   90.00
_cell.angle_beta   90.00
_cell.angle_gamma   90.00
#
_symmetry.space_group_name_H-M   'P 1'
#
loop_
_entity.id
_entity.type
_entity.pdbx_description
1 polymer ?
#
loop_
_entity_poly.entity_id
_entity_poly.type
_entity_poly.pdbx_seq_one_letter_code
_entity_poly.pdbx_strand_id
1 'polypeptide(L)'
;MIPNIMRGGDISGLVRYLFGPGRANEHINQHIIVGSEDIAAPWAYGGRVLEQDEKRIVAKLLDQNRLEHGTEILGEVTRWDYEAERAIPVSKEKTPAHVWHCSLSLHPDEEPLSDETWGAIARDFVEGMEFDNRATTSKSPCQWIAVRHGYTKNGGDHIHIALVLVREDGTKANTWLDYKRSQKLCTALEEKYGLAVLESRKHNYASRGYKNEDNKELRLDLETAMRLAAGAASTESEYLEELNRHGISFRPRYAKGQGVVAYTVTKQEPGKRAIWIGAGRVARDLTLTRLRARWDDNPVERRKAADVWNPLKDSAPHTPAQARNLEEKIRDIAASVANESDFAQHLRASGLLVSVRLDDEASEAVSYSVATKPEPGYKPTWYSMNRMSADVSLSVLRESWWDNMLTRSSAVAIWKPASRASDSDEVRVWSEFGKALTATIADIKHADTSDCAAIADTCGRASAIFAGLANAYGPEHGRAFARASQVLGRRAQTKHAPTPRRYSPVFTSGLRALSSLGRPRSRAAWVSSQVMDSMERIAVGINRLQAAHGELTLARRTLKETKTALATLAAPEPRTDAGGRLPGVEYSPVDWSQYNGSARTDSQLGNERGLKRDKPEQGSTPSTGYGL
;
A
#
# COMPACT_ATOMS: atom_id res chain seq x y z
N MET A 1 27.83 8.73 12.04
CA MET A 1 26.86 9.88 12.05
C MET A 1 26.22 10.04 13.42
N ILE A 2 26.04 11.27 13.89
CA ILE A 2 25.42 11.59 15.20
C ILE A 2 24.10 12.31 14.97
N PRO A 3 22.95 11.68 15.27
CA PRO A 3 21.66 12.33 15.21
C PRO A 3 21.40 13.14 16.49
N ASN A 4 20.99 14.39 16.34
CA ASN A 4 20.53 15.24 17.44
C ASN A 4 19.11 15.74 17.14
N ILE A 5 18.14 15.30 17.96
CA ILE A 5 16.71 15.56 17.74
C ILE A 5 16.22 16.65 18.68
N MET A 6 15.53 17.64 18.11
CA MET A 6 14.84 18.71 18.84
C MET A 6 13.38 18.81 18.40
N ARG A 7 12.53 19.34 19.26
CA ARG A 7 11.12 19.59 18.96
C ARG A 7 10.74 21.02 19.31
N GLY A 8 9.79 21.55 18.55
CA GLY A 8 9.32 22.93 18.74
C GLY A 8 7.93 23.13 18.17
N GLY A 9 7.44 24.35 18.30
CA GLY A 9 6.13 24.77 17.79
C GLY A 9 6.19 25.85 16.69
N ASP A 10 7.39 26.26 16.27
CA ASP A 10 7.58 27.31 15.26
C ASP A 10 8.44 26.83 14.09
N ILE A 11 7.77 26.36 13.04
CA ILE A 11 8.45 25.95 11.80
C ILE A 11 9.05 27.16 11.06
N SER A 12 8.38 28.32 11.13
CA SER A 12 8.88 29.54 10.49
C SER A 12 10.16 30.04 11.14
N GLY A 13 10.24 29.96 12.46
CA GLY A 13 11.46 30.25 13.21
C GLY A 13 12.59 29.29 12.88
N LEU A 14 12.26 27.97 12.78
CA LEU A 14 13.23 26.95 12.37
C LEU A 14 13.78 27.22 10.96
N VAL A 15 12.91 27.46 9.98
CA VAL A 15 13.35 27.75 8.60
C VAL A 15 14.23 29.01 8.55
N ARG A 16 13.86 30.08 9.27
CA ARG A 16 14.71 31.28 9.37
C ARG A 16 16.09 30.98 9.98
N TYR A 17 16.15 30.14 10.99
CA TYR A 17 17.41 29.69 11.58
C TYR A 17 18.24 28.87 10.58
N LEU A 18 17.63 27.88 9.91
CA LEU A 18 18.33 27.01 8.97
C LEU A 18 18.94 27.74 7.77
N PHE A 19 18.35 28.84 7.33
CA PHE A 19 18.86 29.67 6.23
C PHE A 19 19.41 31.03 6.71
N GLY A 20 19.65 31.14 8.01
CA GLY A 20 20.28 32.32 8.61
C GLY A 20 21.78 32.09 8.82
N PRO A 21 22.51 33.16 9.25
CA PRO A 21 23.94 33.08 9.46
C PRO A 21 24.36 32.22 10.67
N GLY A 22 23.39 31.68 11.42
CA GLY A 22 23.65 31.02 12.70
C GLY A 22 23.81 32.05 13.84
N ARG A 23 24.02 31.54 15.06
CA ARG A 23 24.21 32.41 16.25
C ARG A 23 25.57 33.05 16.31
N ALA A 24 26.58 32.43 15.68
CA ALA A 24 27.96 32.88 15.64
C ALA A 24 28.53 32.93 14.21
N ASN A 25 27.68 33.15 13.20
CA ASN A 25 28.00 33.11 11.77
C ASN A 25 28.69 31.81 11.33
N GLU A 26 28.30 30.69 11.95
CA GLU A 26 28.86 29.35 11.67
C GLU A 26 28.26 28.69 10.44
N HIS A 27 27.14 29.19 9.92
CA HIS A 27 26.50 28.61 8.75
C HIS A 27 27.13 29.13 7.45
N ILE A 28 27.51 28.19 6.58
CA ILE A 28 28.14 28.49 5.30
C ILE A 28 27.37 27.78 4.19
N ASN A 29 26.96 28.52 3.16
CA ASN A 29 26.30 27.98 1.97
C ASN A 29 25.05 27.14 2.27
N GLN A 30 24.13 27.70 3.06
CA GLN A 30 22.89 27.01 3.45
C GLN A 30 21.97 26.83 2.25
N HIS A 31 21.70 25.59 1.86
CA HIS A 31 20.80 25.31 0.75
C HIS A 31 20.04 23.99 0.97
N ILE A 32 18.89 23.86 0.32
CA ILE A 32 18.11 22.63 0.31
C ILE A 32 18.79 21.63 -0.59
N ILE A 33 19.11 20.45 -0.06
CA ILE A 33 19.67 19.35 -0.83
C ILE A 33 18.60 18.34 -1.27
N VAL A 34 17.56 18.16 -0.45
CA VAL A 34 16.45 17.23 -0.74
C VAL A 34 15.27 17.51 0.20
N GLY A 35 14.10 17.00 -0.13
CA GLY A 35 12.90 17.05 0.70
C GLY A 35 11.70 16.43 0.01
N SER A 36 10.52 16.74 0.52
CA SER A 36 9.27 16.44 -0.17
C SER A 36 9.28 17.08 -1.55
N GLU A 37 8.86 16.34 -2.57
CA GLU A 37 9.02 16.72 -3.99
C GLU A 37 8.44 18.13 -4.27
N ASP A 38 7.28 18.43 -3.70
CA ASP A 38 6.60 19.72 -3.89
C ASP A 38 7.30 20.91 -3.22
N ILE A 39 8.12 20.64 -2.20
CA ILE A 39 8.83 21.69 -1.45
C ILE A 39 10.26 21.84 -1.95
N ALA A 40 10.96 20.73 -2.17
CA ALA A 40 12.38 20.76 -2.48
C ALA A 40 12.66 21.01 -3.97
N ALA A 41 11.83 20.51 -4.88
CA ALA A 41 12.09 20.58 -6.33
C ALA A 41 12.38 21.99 -6.87
N PRO A 42 11.70 23.06 -6.44
CA PRO A 42 11.99 24.41 -6.92
C PRO A 42 13.36 24.96 -6.50
N TRP A 43 13.97 24.45 -5.43
CA TRP A 43 15.18 25.01 -4.82
C TRP A 43 16.36 24.03 -4.67
N ALA A 44 16.15 22.71 -4.87
CA ALA A 44 17.20 21.71 -4.72
C ALA A 44 18.26 21.74 -5.83
N TYR A 45 17.98 22.43 -6.92
CA TYR A 45 18.93 22.58 -8.02
C TYR A 45 19.55 23.99 -8.00
N GLY A 46 20.83 24.08 -7.67
CA GLY A 46 21.58 25.32 -7.75
C GLY A 46 22.30 25.76 -6.49
N GLY A 47 22.17 25.08 -5.37
CA GLY A 47 23.00 25.29 -4.17
C GLY A 47 22.95 26.72 -3.59
N ARG A 48 21.83 27.43 -3.75
CA ARG A 48 21.71 28.82 -3.31
C ARG A 48 20.96 29.00 -1.99
N VAL A 49 21.30 30.00 -1.26
CA VAL A 49 20.58 30.41 -0.05
C VAL A 49 19.23 31.00 -0.43
N LEU A 50 18.18 30.63 0.31
CA LEU A 50 16.83 31.14 0.09
C LEU A 50 16.69 32.59 0.48
N GLU A 51 15.94 33.37 -0.29
CA GLU A 51 15.51 34.70 0.03
C GLU A 51 14.42 34.73 1.11
N GLN A 52 14.12 35.90 1.66
CA GLN A 52 13.19 36.01 2.79
C GLN A 52 11.77 35.56 2.47
N ASP A 53 11.28 35.85 1.27
CA ASP A 53 9.94 35.43 0.83
C ASP A 53 9.90 33.95 0.52
N GLU A 54 10.97 33.36 -0.04
CA GLU A 54 11.10 31.93 -0.26
C GLU A 54 11.12 31.14 1.05
N LYS A 55 11.79 31.64 2.10
CA LYS A 55 11.77 31.07 3.46
C LYS A 55 10.34 31.01 4.01
N ARG A 56 9.52 32.04 3.77
CA ARG A 56 8.10 32.06 4.17
C ARG A 56 7.28 31.03 3.40
N ILE A 57 7.52 30.91 2.10
CA ILE A 57 6.84 29.91 1.25
C ILE A 57 7.19 28.51 1.73
N VAL A 58 8.46 28.18 1.92
CA VAL A 58 8.91 26.88 2.40
C VAL A 58 8.30 26.55 3.76
N ALA A 59 8.31 27.49 4.70
CA ALA A 59 7.70 27.29 6.02
C ALA A 59 6.19 27.01 5.93
N LYS A 60 5.46 27.73 5.07
CA LYS A 60 4.03 27.54 4.85
C LYS A 60 3.74 26.16 4.24
N LEU A 61 4.52 25.73 3.26
CA LEU A 61 4.38 24.42 2.64
C LEU A 61 4.65 23.28 3.63
N LEU A 62 5.67 23.43 4.49
CA LEU A 62 5.96 22.45 5.55
C LEU A 62 4.81 22.33 6.56
N ASP A 63 4.12 23.44 6.88
CA ASP A 63 3.03 23.47 7.87
C ASP A 63 1.64 23.21 7.27
N GLN A 64 1.55 23.07 5.96
CA GLN A 64 0.27 22.97 5.24
C GLN A 64 -0.64 21.88 5.80
N ASN A 65 -0.13 20.67 5.99
CA ASN A 65 -0.94 19.55 6.48
C ASN A 65 -1.52 19.82 7.88
N ARG A 66 -0.76 20.46 8.75
CA ARG A 66 -1.21 20.80 10.10
C ARG A 66 -2.34 21.83 10.06
N LEU A 67 -2.16 22.86 9.25
CA LEU A 67 -3.16 23.93 9.11
C LEU A 67 -4.45 23.42 8.45
N GLU A 68 -4.32 22.61 7.41
CA GLU A 68 -5.45 22.06 6.68
C GLU A 68 -6.32 21.12 7.53
N HIS A 69 -5.68 20.29 8.35
CA HIS A 69 -6.38 19.33 9.20
C HIS A 69 -6.66 19.81 10.63
N GLY A 70 -6.21 21.02 11.01
CA GLY A 70 -6.35 21.53 12.36
C GLY A 70 -5.75 20.59 13.42
N THR A 71 -4.69 19.84 13.08
CA THR A 71 -4.11 18.84 14.00
C THR A 71 -3.16 19.50 14.96
N GLU A 72 -3.53 19.54 16.24
CA GLU A 72 -2.67 20.01 17.30
C GLU A 72 -1.77 18.90 17.85
N ILE A 73 -0.50 19.22 18.02
CA ILE A 73 0.49 18.37 18.69
C ILE A 73 1.10 19.19 19.82
N LEU A 74 0.78 18.79 21.03
CA LEU A 74 1.28 19.40 22.25
C LEU A 74 2.34 18.48 22.90
N GLY A 75 3.39 19.07 23.42
CA GLY A 75 4.47 18.39 24.12
C GLY A 75 4.95 19.17 25.33
N GLU A 76 5.74 18.53 26.15
CA GLU A 76 6.44 19.20 27.25
C GLU A 76 7.64 19.95 26.68
N VAL A 77 7.81 21.22 27.07
CA VAL A 77 9.04 21.96 26.80
C VAL A 77 10.07 21.54 27.82
N THR A 78 11.14 20.94 27.35
CA THR A 78 12.27 20.58 28.20
C THR A 78 13.45 21.53 27.92
N ARG A 79 14.14 21.94 28.98
CA ARG A 79 15.43 22.63 28.92
C ARG A 79 16.50 21.66 29.39
N TRP A 80 17.64 21.64 28.70
CA TRP A 80 18.78 20.88 29.18
C TRP A 80 19.33 21.52 30.46
N ASP A 81 19.40 20.77 31.52
CA ASP A 81 20.02 21.16 32.77
C ASP A 81 21.44 20.60 32.77
N TYR A 82 22.43 21.50 32.77
CA TYR A 82 23.85 21.14 32.70
C TYR A 82 24.37 20.58 34.02
N GLU A 83 23.73 20.87 35.17
CA GLU A 83 24.12 20.35 36.47
C GLU A 83 23.55 18.94 36.68
N ALA A 84 22.31 18.72 36.23
CA ALA A 84 21.64 17.41 36.34
C ALA A 84 21.94 16.49 35.14
N GLU A 85 22.67 16.96 34.13
CA GLU A 85 22.95 16.25 32.85
C GLU A 85 21.71 15.59 32.21
N ARG A 86 20.56 16.24 32.30
CA ARG A 86 19.29 15.76 31.78
C ARG A 86 18.39 16.89 31.31
N ALA A 87 17.45 16.53 30.44
CA ALA A 87 16.37 17.43 30.09
C ALA A 87 15.36 17.52 31.24
N ILE A 88 15.09 18.74 31.74
CA ILE A 88 14.08 19.01 32.74
C ILE A 88 12.90 19.76 32.13
N PRO A 89 11.64 19.49 32.53
CA PRO A 89 10.48 20.23 32.07
C PRO A 89 10.58 21.69 32.52
N VAL A 90 10.39 22.62 31.58
CA VAL A 90 10.41 24.08 31.87
C VAL A 90 9.07 24.53 32.43
N SER A 91 7.98 23.86 32.04
CA SER A 91 6.61 24.17 32.46
C SER A 91 5.79 22.91 32.58
N LYS A 92 4.77 22.93 33.46
CA LYS A 92 3.73 21.91 33.49
C LYS A 92 2.71 22.05 32.34
N GLU A 93 2.70 23.18 31.68
CA GLU A 93 1.84 23.45 30.53
C GLU A 93 2.44 22.84 29.27
N LYS A 94 1.59 22.13 28.52
CA LYS A 94 1.96 21.58 27.21
C LYS A 94 1.95 22.70 26.17
N THR A 95 3.02 22.82 25.43
CA THR A 95 3.18 23.80 24.35
C THR A 95 3.16 23.12 22.98
N PRO A 96 2.93 23.88 21.88
CA PRO A 96 3.02 23.32 20.53
C PRO A 96 4.36 22.62 20.29
N ALA A 97 4.31 21.37 19.80
CA ALA A 97 5.47 20.50 19.59
C ALA A 97 5.37 19.74 18.25
N HIS A 98 4.78 20.39 17.24
CA HIS A 98 4.54 19.80 15.93
C HIS A 98 5.75 19.83 15.00
N VAL A 99 6.77 20.63 15.32
CA VAL A 99 8.02 20.70 14.56
C VAL A 99 9.00 19.67 15.09
N TRP A 100 9.55 18.86 14.18
CA TRP A 100 10.63 17.92 14.47
C TRP A 100 11.85 18.31 13.66
N HIS A 101 12.98 18.47 14.32
CA HIS A 101 14.25 18.88 13.77
C HIS A 101 15.33 17.89 14.17
N CYS A 102 16.12 17.42 13.22
CA CYS A 102 17.24 16.53 13.48
C CYS A 102 18.47 17.00 12.70
N SER A 103 19.58 17.25 13.39
CA SER A 103 20.87 17.36 12.71
C SER A 103 21.54 15.98 12.62
N LEU A 104 22.14 15.69 11.47
CA LEU A 104 22.99 14.53 11.23
C LEU A 104 24.39 15.03 10.96
N SER A 105 25.35 14.69 11.82
CA SER A 105 26.74 15.14 11.73
C SER A 105 27.67 13.95 11.52
N LEU A 106 28.66 14.08 10.65
CA LEU A 106 29.77 13.13 10.51
C LEU A 106 30.80 13.31 11.63
N HIS A 107 31.67 12.33 11.77
CA HIS A 107 32.88 12.47 12.57
C HIS A 107 33.81 13.53 11.92
N PRO A 108 34.53 14.35 12.70
CA PRO A 108 35.43 15.37 12.13
C PRO A 108 36.50 14.81 11.21
N ASP A 109 36.90 13.57 11.40
CA ASP A 109 37.95 12.89 10.60
C ASP A 109 37.37 12.26 9.30
N GLU A 110 36.05 12.34 9.06
CA GLU A 110 35.46 11.86 7.83
C GLU A 110 35.46 12.96 6.76
N GLU A 111 35.73 12.54 5.52
CA GLU A 111 35.66 13.45 4.38
C GLU A 111 34.24 13.99 4.17
N PRO A 112 34.09 15.25 3.76
CA PRO A 112 32.77 15.82 3.46
C PRO A 112 32.07 15.04 2.35
N LEU A 113 30.77 14.81 2.51
CA LEU A 113 29.98 14.12 1.50
C LEU A 113 29.47 15.08 0.44
N SER A 114 29.20 14.56 -0.77
CA SER A 114 28.50 15.32 -1.80
C SER A 114 27.03 15.57 -1.42
N ASP A 115 26.38 16.55 -2.02
CA ASP A 115 24.96 16.83 -1.82
C ASP A 115 24.07 15.66 -2.24
N GLU A 116 24.46 14.92 -3.28
CA GLU A 116 23.77 13.72 -3.74
C GLU A 116 23.82 12.63 -2.67
N THR A 117 24.99 12.40 -2.07
CA THR A 117 25.16 11.39 -1.01
C THR A 117 24.39 11.77 0.25
N TRP A 118 24.51 13.01 0.70
CA TRP A 118 23.72 13.53 1.81
C TRP A 118 22.22 13.48 1.53
N GLY A 119 21.82 13.80 0.29
CA GLY A 119 20.44 13.70 -0.15
C GLY A 119 19.91 12.26 -0.10
N ALA A 120 20.71 11.29 -0.49
CA ALA A 120 20.36 9.87 -0.38
C ALA A 120 20.25 9.42 1.08
N ILE A 121 21.21 9.79 1.93
CA ILE A 121 21.20 9.51 3.38
C ILE A 121 19.96 10.13 4.04
N ALA A 122 19.64 11.39 3.74
CA ALA A 122 18.48 12.08 4.31
C ALA A 122 17.15 11.39 3.92
N ARG A 123 17.01 10.97 2.67
CA ARG A 123 15.82 10.20 2.22
C ARG A 123 15.69 8.88 2.97
N ASP A 124 16.75 8.10 3.01
CA ASP A 124 16.75 6.81 3.72
C ASP A 124 16.49 6.99 5.23
N PHE A 125 17.02 8.06 5.81
CA PHE A 125 16.81 8.37 7.22
C PHE A 125 15.35 8.73 7.50
N VAL A 126 14.75 9.63 6.73
CA VAL A 126 13.35 10.05 6.90
C VAL A 126 12.39 8.90 6.63
N GLU A 127 12.70 8.05 5.64
CA GLU A 127 11.95 6.82 5.36
C GLU A 127 12.08 5.81 6.50
N GLY A 128 13.29 5.55 6.99
CA GLY A 128 13.54 4.62 8.10
C GLY A 128 12.92 5.09 9.43
N MET A 129 12.78 6.40 9.62
CA MET A 129 12.02 6.98 10.72
C MET A 129 10.49 6.89 10.51
N GLU A 130 10.01 6.37 9.41
CA GLU A 130 8.60 6.28 9.01
C GLU A 130 7.93 7.67 8.84
N PHE A 131 8.67 8.70 8.53
CA PHE A 131 8.12 10.05 8.32
C PHE A 131 7.78 10.32 6.85
N ASP A 132 8.55 9.78 5.91
CA ASP A 132 8.22 9.75 4.48
C ASP A 132 7.80 8.33 4.06
N ASN A 133 6.91 8.26 3.08
CA ASN A 133 6.34 6.99 2.65
C ASN A 133 6.57 6.77 1.16
N ARG A 134 7.82 6.55 0.79
CA ARG A 134 8.13 6.33 -0.64
C ARG A 134 7.90 4.89 -1.10
N ALA A 135 8.04 3.92 -0.23
CA ALA A 135 7.91 2.53 -0.63
C ALA A 135 7.50 1.55 0.49
N THR A 136 7.47 1.94 1.76
CA THR A 136 7.51 0.97 2.86
C THR A 136 6.30 0.88 3.76
N THR A 137 5.50 1.93 3.87
CA THR A 137 4.39 1.97 4.82
C THR A 137 3.11 2.46 4.18
N SER A 138 1.97 1.99 4.66
CA SER A 138 0.64 2.48 4.32
C SER A 138 0.32 3.86 4.92
N LYS A 139 1.27 4.48 5.63
CA LYS A 139 1.08 5.77 6.28
C LYS A 139 1.39 6.90 5.31
N SER A 140 0.57 7.93 5.30
CA SER A 140 0.85 9.14 4.52
C SER A 140 2.15 9.81 4.97
N PRO A 141 2.91 10.47 4.08
CA PRO A 141 4.15 11.15 4.44
C PRO A 141 3.90 12.42 5.27
N CYS A 142 4.92 12.84 5.99
CA CYS A 142 5.06 14.20 6.47
C CYS A 142 5.72 15.07 5.40
N GLN A 143 5.52 16.38 5.46
CA GLN A 143 6.28 17.35 4.66
C GLN A 143 7.62 17.63 5.35
N TRP A 144 8.72 17.56 4.58
CA TRP A 144 10.07 17.70 5.12
C TRP A 144 11.06 18.27 4.12
N ILE A 145 12.16 18.83 4.65
CA ILE A 145 13.33 19.26 3.89
C ILE A 145 14.60 18.83 4.62
N ALA A 146 15.69 18.66 3.86
CA ALA A 146 17.05 18.58 4.37
C ALA A 146 17.88 19.77 3.84
N VAL A 147 18.55 20.46 4.76
CA VAL A 147 19.35 21.64 4.49
C VAL A 147 20.80 21.33 4.87
N ARG A 148 21.74 21.62 3.99
CA ARG A 148 23.17 21.56 4.28
C ARG A 148 23.63 22.86 4.93
N HIS A 149 24.49 22.76 5.95
CA HIS A 149 25.03 23.92 6.67
C HIS A 149 26.57 24.03 6.63
N GLY A 150 27.22 23.07 5.95
CA GLY A 150 28.69 23.00 5.97
C GLY A 150 29.20 22.28 7.22
N TYR A 151 30.18 22.86 7.92
CA TYR A 151 30.86 22.21 9.02
C TYR A 151 30.32 22.59 10.40
N THR A 152 30.29 21.64 11.32
CA THR A 152 30.04 21.89 12.74
C THR A 152 31.24 22.66 13.39
N LYS A 153 31.04 23.19 14.61
CA LYS A 153 32.14 23.79 15.40
C LYS A 153 33.34 22.85 15.59
N ASN A 154 33.10 21.54 15.55
CA ASN A 154 34.13 20.50 15.70
C ASN A 154 34.68 20.03 14.35
N GLY A 155 34.31 20.62 13.24
CA GLY A 155 34.83 20.35 11.90
C GLY A 155 34.08 19.24 11.12
N GLY A 156 33.11 18.59 11.71
CA GLY A 156 32.35 17.54 11.00
C GLY A 156 31.32 18.12 10.02
N ASP A 157 31.22 17.55 8.82
CA ASP A 157 30.17 17.88 7.85
C ASP A 157 28.79 17.48 8.37
N HIS A 158 27.75 18.28 8.11
CA HIS A 158 26.42 18.01 8.64
C HIS A 158 25.27 18.59 7.82
N ILE A 159 24.12 17.96 8.00
CA ILE A 159 22.85 18.42 7.45
C ILE A 159 21.80 18.56 8.57
N HIS A 160 20.78 19.36 8.30
CA HIS A 160 19.60 19.48 9.15
C HIS A 160 18.37 19.00 8.42
N ILE A 161 17.59 18.12 9.06
CA ILE A 161 16.29 17.64 8.57
C ILE A 161 15.21 18.34 9.39
N ALA A 162 14.32 19.07 8.72
CA ALA A 162 13.18 19.76 9.32
C ALA A 162 11.87 19.22 8.76
N LEU A 163 10.91 18.91 9.63
CA LEU A 163 9.58 18.47 9.24
C LEU A 163 8.51 18.86 10.25
N VAL A 164 7.25 18.86 9.80
CA VAL A 164 6.08 18.96 10.67
C VAL A 164 5.48 17.57 10.88
N LEU A 165 5.23 17.20 12.15
CA LEU A 165 4.79 15.87 12.57
C LEU A 165 3.35 15.51 12.18
N VAL A 166 2.71 16.32 11.35
CA VAL A 166 1.39 16.05 10.81
C VAL A 166 1.54 15.54 9.38
N ARG A 167 0.99 14.36 9.15
CA ARG A 167 1.01 13.68 7.86
C ARG A 167 -0.02 14.29 6.91
N GLU A 168 0.09 14.01 5.62
CA GLU A 168 -0.90 14.41 4.61
C GLU A 168 -2.34 13.96 4.95
N ASP A 169 -2.50 12.89 5.72
CA ASP A 169 -3.80 12.38 6.16
C ASP A 169 -4.29 13.00 7.49
N GLY A 170 -3.63 14.03 7.97
CA GLY A 170 -3.93 14.71 9.23
C GLY A 170 -3.52 13.94 10.49
N THR A 171 -2.90 12.76 10.35
CA THR A 171 -2.48 11.97 11.51
C THR A 171 -1.11 12.37 12.00
N LYS A 172 -0.89 12.19 13.31
CA LYS A 172 0.40 12.44 13.93
C LYS A 172 1.43 11.37 13.54
N ALA A 173 2.63 11.78 13.19
CA ALA A 173 3.76 10.89 13.02
C ALA A 173 4.18 10.23 14.34
N ASN A 174 4.66 9.01 14.26
CA ASN A 174 5.10 8.27 15.45
C ASN A 174 6.49 8.71 15.89
N THR A 175 6.55 9.36 17.04
CA THR A 175 7.79 9.79 17.69
C THR A 175 8.17 8.94 18.91
N TRP A 176 7.52 7.79 19.11
CA TRP A 176 7.87 6.88 20.20
C TRP A 176 9.29 6.34 20.03
N LEU A 177 10.12 6.55 21.05
CA LEU A 177 11.53 6.19 21.06
C LEU A 177 12.32 6.69 19.80
N ASP A 178 11.96 7.82 19.22
CA ASP A 178 12.59 8.36 18.02
C ASP A 178 14.11 8.54 18.19
N TYR A 179 14.58 8.95 19.36
CA TYR A 179 16.01 9.00 19.65
C TYR A 179 16.71 7.64 19.54
N LYS A 180 16.13 6.57 20.11
CA LYS A 180 16.68 5.21 19.99
C LYS A 180 16.60 4.70 18.55
N ARG A 181 15.50 5.01 17.87
CA ARG A 181 15.29 4.63 16.46
C ARG A 181 16.29 5.32 15.55
N SER A 182 16.53 6.62 15.73
CA SER A 182 17.50 7.37 14.93
C SER A 182 18.93 6.86 15.09
N GLN A 183 19.35 6.53 16.33
CA GLN A 183 20.67 5.94 16.58
C GLN A 183 20.84 4.60 15.85
N LYS A 184 19.82 3.75 15.88
CA LYS A 184 19.81 2.50 15.15
C LYS A 184 19.95 2.69 13.65
N LEU A 185 19.14 3.60 13.15
CA LEU A 185 19.10 3.90 11.73
C LEU A 185 20.42 4.48 11.24
N CYS A 186 21.05 5.38 12.03
CA CYS A 186 22.37 5.89 11.71
C CYS A 186 23.41 4.77 11.57
N THR A 187 23.39 3.73 12.43
CA THR A 187 24.31 2.59 12.26
C THR A 187 24.09 1.87 10.93
N ALA A 188 22.84 1.60 10.57
CA ALA A 188 22.54 0.94 9.31
C ALA A 188 22.93 1.78 8.08
N LEU A 189 22.79 3.12 8.19
CA LEU A 189 23.19 4.03 7.13
C LEU A 189 24.71 4.19 7.05
N GLU A 190 25.40 4.21 8.19
CA GLU A 190 26.87 4.20 8.24
C GLU A 190 27.40 2.96 7.49
N GLU A 191 26.85 1.77 7.74
CA GLU A 191 27.20 0.55 7.03
C GLU A 191 26.85 0.64 5.52
N LYS A 192 25.65 1.12 5.19
CA LYS A 192 25.18 1.21 3.80
C LYS A 192 26.04 2.14 2.94
N TYR A 193 26.47 3.28 3.52
CA TYR A 193 27.22 4.33 2.81
C TYR A 193 28.73 4.27 3.05
N GLY A 194 29.25 3.23 3.74
CA GLY A 194 30.67 3.04 3.98
C GLY A 194 31.27 4.07 4.94
N LEU A 195 30.47 4.63 5.86
CA LEU A 195 30.91 5.62 6.84
C LEU A 195 31.41 4.96 8.12
N ALA A 196 32.17 5.72 8.93
CA ALA A 196 32.67 5.23 10.20
C ALA A 196 31.54 4.94 11.20
N VAL A 197 31.44 3.68 11.64
CA VAL A 197 30.48 3.27 12.67
C VAL A 197 30.99 3.71 14.05
N LEU A 198 30.17 4.43 14.80
CA LEU A 198 30.53 4.88 16.15
C LEU A 198 30.82 3.70 17.08
N GLU A 199 31.99 3.70 17.74
CA GLU A 199 32.43 2.64 18.68
C GLU A 199 31.39 2.31 19.75
N SER A 200 30.71 3.33 20.30
CA SER A 200 29.66 3.13 21.30
C SER A 200 28.46 2.33 20.83
N ARG A 201 28.30 2.15 19.51
CA ARG A 201 27.22 1.37 18.90
C ARG A 201 27.62 -0.02 18.45
N LYS A 202 28.92 -0.31 18.27
CA LYS A 202 29.42 -1.61 17.77
C LYS A 202 28.98 -2.80 18.63
N HIS A 203 28.81 -2.61 19.92
CA HIS A 203 28.51 -3.72 20.86
C HIS A 203 27.04 -4.17 20.90
N ASN A 204 26.10 -3.47 20.29
CA ASN A 204 24.66 -3.75 20.44
C ASN A 204 23.97 -4.34 19.19
N TYR A 205 24.67 -4.60 18.09
CA TYR A 205 24.01 -4.76 16.79
C TYR A 205 24.18 -6.06 16.01
N ALA A 206 24.97 -7.02 16.48
CA ALA A 206 25.22 -8.28 15.77
C ALA A 206 24.01 -9.22 15.58
N SER A 207 22.83 -8.91 16.12
CA SER A 207 21.76 -9.93 16.20
C SER A 207 20.39 -9.63 15.61
N ARG A 208 20.11 -8.45 15.05
CA ARG A 208 18.80 -8.18 14.45
C ARG A 208 18.90 -7.41 13.12
N GLY A 209 19.21 -8.16 12.05
CA GLY A 209 19.15 -7.65 10.69
C GLY A 209 17.82 -6.93 10.39
N TYR A 210 17.89 -5.77 9.79
CA TYR A 210 16.76 -4.94 9.38
C TYR A 210 16.09 -5.57 8.16
N LYS A 211 15.18 -6.52 8.37
CA LYS A 211 14.34 -7.14 7.34
C LYS A 211 13.21 -6.21 6.93
N ASN A 212 13.50 -5.06 6.35
CA ASN A 212 12.46 -4.09 6.04
C ASN A 212 11.89 -4.24 4.61
N GLU A 213 12.67 -4.70 3.65
CA GLU A 213 12.22 -4.82 2.26
C GLU A 213 11.21 -5.95 2.07
N ASP A 214 11.43 -7.12 2.64
CA ASP A 214 10.47 -8.24 2.59
C ASP A 214 9.10 -7.85 3.17
N ASN A 215 9.08 -7.00 4.20
CA ASN A 215 7.85 -6.52 4.81
C ASN A 215 7.13 -5.45 3.98
N LYS A 216 7.83 -4.73 3.10
CA LYS A 216 7.25 -3.72 2.20
C LYS A 216 6.39 -4.37 1.14
N GLU A 217 6.95 -5.37 0.47
CA GLU A 217 6.26 -6.11 -0.58
C GLU A 217 5.07 -6.86 -0.01
N LEU A 218 5.26 -7.56 1.11
CA LEU A 218 4.16 -8.24 1.79
C LEU A 218 3.01 -7.27 2.14
N ARG A 219 3.31 -6.07 2.63
CA ARG A 219 2.26 -5.09 2.95
C ARG A 219 1.54 -4.59 1.71
N LEU A 220 2.25 -4.31 0.62
CA LEU A 220 1.64 -3.90 -0.65
C LEU A 220 0.73 -5.00 -1.20
N ASP A 221 1.19 -6.24 -1.15
CA ASP A 221 0.41 -7.42 -1.57
C ASP A 221 -0.84 -7.59 -0.70
N LEU A 222 -0.70 -7.49 0.63
CA LEU A 222 -1.82 -7.57 1.56
C LEU A 222 -2.82 -6.44 1.32
N GLU A 223 -2.35 -5.20 1.19
CA GLU A 223 -3.22 -4.05 0.94
C GLU A 223 -3.97 -4.21 -0.38
N THR A 224 -3.29 -4.63 -1.44
CA THR A 224 -3.89 -4.86 -2.76
C THR A 224 -4.98 -5.93 -2.70
N ALA A 225 -4.69 -7.09 -2.12
CA ALA A 225 -5.67 -8.17 -1.98
C ALA A 225 -6.87 -7.76 -1.11
N MET A 226 -6.62 -7.07 0.01
CA MET A 226 -7.68 -6.58 0.89
C MET A 226 -8.55 -5.52 0.22
N ARG A 227 -7.99 -4.62 -0.60
CA ARG A 227 -8.77 -3.61 -1.35
C ARG A 227 -9.64 -4.24 -2.41
N LEU A 228 -9.12 -5.21 -3.15
CA LEU A 228 -9.90 -5.98 -4.12
C LEU A 228 -11.04 -6.72 -3.41
N ALA A 229 -10.75 -7.45 -2.35
CA ALA A 229 -11.74 -8.17 -1.57
C ALA A 229 -12.83 -7.23 -1.01
N ALA A 230 -12.44 -6.05 -0.49
CA ALA A 230 -13.38 -5.06 0.02
C ALA A 230 -14.26 -4.43 -1.08
N GLY A 231 -13.74 -4.30 -2.30
CA GLY A 231 -14.50 -3.85 -3.46
C GLY A 231 -15.45 -4.91 -4.03
N ALA A 232 -15.06 -6.18 -3.95
CA ALA A 232 -15.82 -7.32 -4.47
C ALA A 232 -16.90 -7.84 -3.49
N ALA A 233 -16.88 -7.40 -2.21
CA ALA A 233 -17.76 -7.89 -1.16
C ALA A 233 -18.88 -6.90 -0.82
N SER A 234 -20.07 -7.42 -0.57
CA SER A 234 -21.24 -6.69 -0.04
C SER A 234 -21.54 -7.06 1.41
N THR A 235 -20.90 -8.12 1.92
CA THR A 235 -21.06 -8.62 3.30
C THR A 235 -19.71 -8.99 3.90
N GLU A 236 -19.67 -9.15 5.23
CA GLU A 236 -18.46 -9.56 5.95
C GLU A 236 -18.03 -10.97 5.55
N SER A 237 -18.97 -11.91 5.38
CA SER A 237 -18.66 -13.27 4.95
C SER A 237 -18.05 -13.31 3.55
N GLU A 238 -18.62 -12.58 2.60
CA GLU A 238 -18.06 -12.46 1.24
C GLU A 238 -16.64 -11.89 1.23
N TYR A 239 -16.39 -10.88 2.09
CA TYR A 239 -15.05 -10.32 2.23
C TYR A 239 -14.00 -11.35 2.68
N LEU A 240 -14.35 -12.16 3.68
CA LEU A 240 -13.47 -13.21 4.19
C LEU A 240 -13.25 -14.32 3.16
N GLU A 241 -14.27 -14.66 2.40
CA GLU A 241 -14.17 -15.63 1.29
C GLU A 241 -13.25 -15.10 0.18
N GLU A 242 -13.36 -13.81 -0.16
CA GLU A 242 -12.46 -13.17 -1.13
C GLU A 242 -11.01 -13.13 -0.62
N LEU A 243 -10.77 -12.84 0.66
CA LEU A 243 -9.42 -12.92 1.25
C LEU A 243 -8.84 -14.33 1.09
N ASN A 244 -9.62 -15.36 1.41
CA ASN A 244 -9.19 -16.75 1.24
C ASN A 244 -8.88 -17.08 -0.23
N ARG A 245 -9.70 -16.60 -1.18
CA ARG A 245 -9.49 -16.78 -2.63
C ARG A 245 -8.14 -16.22 -3.08
N HIS A 246 -7.71 -15.11 -2.48
CA HIS A 246 -6.42 -14.48 -2.76
C HIS A 246 -5.27 -15.01 -1.92
N GLY A 247 -5.46 -16.11 -1.18
CA GLY A 247 -4.43 -16.73 -0.36
C GLY A 247 -4.04 -15.93 0.88
N ILE A 248 -4.92 -15.03 1.32
CA ILE A 248 -4.72 -14.25 2.54
C ILE A 248 -5.36 -14.99 3.72
N SER A 249 -4.52 -15.40 4.67
CA SER A 249 -4.98 -15.94 5.95
C SER A 249 -5.28 -14.80 6.92
N PHE A 250 -6.30 -14.99 7.75
CA PHE A 250 -6.72 -13.99 8.73
C PHE A 250 -6.96 -14.61 10.11
N ARG A 251 -6.82 -13.80 11.16
CA ARG A 251 -7.10 -14.16 12.55
C ARG A 251 -7.95 -13.10 13.22
N PRO A 252 -9.10 -13.46 13.81
CA PRO A 252 -9.96 -12.52 14.49
C PRO A 252 -9.37 -12.11 15.86
N ARG A 253 -9.70 -10.91 16.30
CA ARG A 253 -9.52 -10.45 17.66
C ARG A 253 -10.89 -10.20 18.29
N TYR A 254 -11.21 -10.93 19.32
CA TYR A 254 -12.47 -10.82 20.05
C TYR A 254 -12.37 -9.79 21.17
N ALA A 255 -13.46 -9.08 21.43
CA ALA A 255 -13.66 -8.30 22.64
C ALA A 255 -14.82 -8.90 23.45
N LYS A 256 -14.71 -8.85 24.79
CA LYS A 256 -15.71 -9.42 25.70
C LYS A 256 -17.09 -8.81 25.42
N GLY A 257 -18.06 -9.65 25.06
CA GLY A 257 -19.45 -9.24 24.77
C GLY A 257 -19.67 -8.57 23.40
N GLN A 258 -18.65 -8.36 22.58
CA GLN A 258 -18.78 -7.64 21.30
C GLN A 258 -18.48 -8.50 20.04
N GLY A 259 -18.06 -9.75 20.22
CA GLY A 259 -17.64 -10.60 19.12
C GLY A 259 -16.30 -10.17 18.50
N VAL A 260 -16.15 -10.33 17.17
CA VAL A 260 -14.93 -9.93 16.45
C VAL A 260 -14.91 -8.42 16.26
N VAL A 261 -13.88 -7.76 16.82
CA VAL A 261 -13.70 -6.30 16.76
C VAL A 261 -12.56 -5.85 15.86
N ALA A 262 -11.60 -6.74 15.57
CA ALA A 262 -10.46 -6.47 14.72
C ALA A 262 -9.90 -7.78 14.19
N TYR A 263 -8.96 -7.70 13.24
CA TYR A 263 -8.31 -8.88 12.69
C TYR A 263 -6.88 -8.57 12.27
N THR A 264 -6.08 -9.62 12.14
CA THR A 264 -4.74 -9.61 11.56
C THR A 264 -4.73 -10.47 10.31
N VAL A 265 -3.88 -10.13 9.38
CA VAL A 265 -3.74 -10.82 8.08
C VAL A 265 -2.29 -11.23 7.83
N THR A 266 -2.11 -12.26 7.02
CA THR A 266 -0.82 -12.71 6.50
C THR A 266 -1.02 -13.36 5.14
N LYS A 267 0.01 -13.31 4.30
CA LYS A 267 0.15 -14.15 3.12
C LYS A 267 1.28 -15.12 3.42
N GLN A 268 0.96 -16.40 3.50
CA GLN A 268 1.94 -17.41 3.84
C GLN A 268 2.74 -17.81 2.61
N GLU A 269 4.06 -17.72 2.70
CA GLU A 269 4.97 -18.23 1.69
C GLU A 269 5.54 -19.58 2.14
N PRO A 270 5.68 -20.56 1.23
CA PRO A 270 6.28 -21.84 1.55
C PRO A 270 7.69 -21.67 2.16
N GLY A 271 7.97 -22.35 3.28
CA GLY A 271 9.26 -22.32 3.94
C GLY A 271 9.58 -21.06 4.76
N LYS A 272 8.73 -20.02 4.74
CA LYS A 272 8.93 -18.82 5.55
C LYS A 272 7.97 -18.76 6.74
N ARG A 273 8.45 -18.17 7.86
CA ARG A 273 7.59 -17.92 9.03
C ARG A 273 6.54 -16.85 8.70
N ALA A 274 5.27 -17.14 8.96
CA ALA A 274 4.18 -16.20 8.72
C ALA A 274 4.31 -14.91 9.56
N ILE A 275 4.21 -13.76 8.88
CA ILE A 275 4.25 -12.43 9.49
C ILE A 275 2.81 -11.90 9.55
N TRP A 276 2.26 -11.80 10.77
CA TRP A 276 0.89 -11.32 11.00
C TRP A 276 0.85 -9.81 11.17
N ILE A 277 0.07 -9.11 10.34
CA ILE A 277 -0.06 -7.65 10.34
C ILE A 277 -1.51 -7.29 10.66
N GLY A 278 -1.74 -6.37 11.61
CA GLY A 278 -3.08 -5.87 11.90
C GLY A 278 -3.68 -5.11 10.72
N ALA A 279 -4.94 -5.36 10.38
CA ALA A 279 -5.61 -4.73 9.24
C ALA A 279 -5.48 -3.19 9.21
N GLY A 280 -5.64 -2.53 10.36
CA GLY A 280 -5.45 -1.08 10.47
C GLY A 280 -4.00 -0.61 10.31
N ARG A 281 -3.00 -1.53 10.38
CA ARG A 281 -1.60 -1.24 10.04
C ARG A 281 -1.32 -1.45 8.56
N VAL A 282 -2.12 -2.27 7.89
CA VAL A 282 -2.10 -2.38 6.42
C VAL A 282 -2.71 -1.12 5.83
N ALA A 283 -3.99 -0.86 6.12
CA ALA A 283 -4.69 0.36 5.73
C ALA A 283 -5.83 0.66 6.71
N ARG A 284 -6.04 1.93 7.08
CA ARG A 284 -7.04 2.32 8.08
C ARG A 284 -8.48 2.12 7.63
N ASP A 285 -8.75 2.35 6.38
CA ASP A 285 -10.08 2.17 5.77
C ASP A 285 -10.47 0.70 5.63
N LEU A 286 -9.52 -0.23 5.80
CA LEU A 286 -9.74 -1.68 5.80
C LEU A 286 -9.87 -2.28 7.21
N THR A 287 -10.06 -1.45 8.24
CA THR A 287 -10.46 -1.95 9.56
C THR A 287 -11.88 -2.48 9.54
N LEU A 288 -12.17 -3.48 10.38
CA LEU A 288 -13.49 -4.13 10.40
C LEU A 288 -14.63 -3.13 10.65
N THR A 289 -14.42 -2.15 11.53
CA THR A 289 -15.38 -1.07 11.79
C THR A 289 -15.71 -0.26 10.54
N ARG A 290 -14.69 0.07 9.71
CA ARG A 290 -14.88 0.82 8.48
C ARG A 290 -15.54 -0.03 7.39
N LEU A 291 -15.17 -1.28 7.29
CA LEU A 291 -15.75 -2.22 6.32
C LEU A 291 -17.22 -2.50 6.64
N ARG A 292 -17.56 -2.74 7.92
CA ARG A 292 -18.94 -2.96 8.36
C ARG A 292 -19.86 -1.76 8.08
N ALA A 293 -19.32 -0.55 8.10
CA ALA A 293 -20.09 0.64 7.73
C ALA A 293 -20.51 0.66 6.24
N ARG A 294 -19.82 -0.12 5.39
CA ARG A 294 -20.16 -0.27 3.96
C ARG A 294 -21.14 -1.40 3.67
N TRP A 295 -21.21 -2.40 4.54
CA TRP A 295 -21.94 -3.64 4.29
C TRP A 295 -23.33 -3.65 4.92
N ASP A 296 -24.16 -4.58 4.46
CA ASP A 296 -25.39 -4.93 5.15
C ASP A 296 -25.09 -5.69 6.42
N ASP A 297 -25.21 -5.02 7.55
CA ASP A 297 -24.93 -5.58 8.86
C ASP A 297 -26.25 -6.06 9.49
N ASN A 298 -26.69 -7.24 9.06
CA ASN A 298 -27.86 -7.90 9.65
C ASN A 298 -27.46 -9.16 10.45
N PRO A 299 -28.34 -9.64 11.37
CA PRO A 299 -28.00 -10.79 12.24
C PRO A 299 -27.67 -12.08 11.48
N VAL A 300 -28.23 -12.28 10.28
CA VAL A 300 -27.97 -13.47 9.48
C VAL A 300 -26.56 -13.43 8.91
N GLU A 301 -26.16 -12.30 8.35
CA GLU A 301 -24.82 -12.10 7.80
C GLU A 301 -23.76 -12.14 8.89
N ARG A 302 -24.05 -11.62 10.09
CA ARG A 302 -23.15 -11.75 11.25
C ARG A 302 -22.91 -13.20 11.67
N ARG A 303 -23.95 -14.06 11.61
CA ARG A 303 -23.80 -15.50 11.89
C ARG A 303 -22.93 -16.16 10.83
N LYS A 304 -23.21 -15.92 9.55
CA LYS A 304 -22.38 -16.44 8.45
C LYS A 304 -20.93 -16.02 8.60
N ALA A 305 -20.69 -14.74 8.88
CA ALA A 305 -19.33 -14.23 9.12
C ALA A 305 -18.68 -14.90 10.33
N ALA A 306 -19.42 -15.15 11.41
CA ALA A 306 -18.91 -15.80 12.61
C ALA A 306 -18.42 -17.23 12.30
N ASP A 307 -19.11 -17.96 11.44
CA ASP A 307 -18.69 -19.29 11.00
C ASP A 307 -17.39 -19.25 10.19
N VAL A 308 -17.23 -18.24 9.34
CA VAL A 308 -15.99 -18.04 8.56
C VAL A 308 -14.83 -17.55 9.43
N TRP A 309 -15.09 -16.73 10.46
CA TRP A 309 -14.06 -16.29 11.41
C TRP A 309 -13.50 -17.41 12.27
N ASN A 310 -14.28 -18.44 12.54
CA ASN A 310 -13.81 -19.55 13.33
C ASN A 310 -12.85 -20.41 12.49
N PRO A 311 -11.64 -20.71 12.99
CA PRO A 311 -10.76 -21.63 12.29
C PRO A 311 -11.46 -22.98 12.21
N LEU A 312 -11.56 -23.51 11.00
CA LEU A 312 -12.06 -24.88 10.81
C LEU A 312 -11.25 -25.84 11.69
N LYS A 313 -11.93 -26.66 12.45
CA LYS A 313 -11.31 -27.72 13.26
C LYS A 313 -10.71 -28.77 12.32
N ASP A 314 -9.63 -29.38 12.71
CA ASP A 314 -9.12 -30.53 11.97
C ASP A 314 -10.09 -31.69 12.14
N SER A 315 -10.49 -32.32 11.04
CA SER A 315 -11.30 -33.54 11.08
C SER A 315 -10.52 -34.65 11.77
N ALA A 316 -11.22 -35.50 12.50
CA ALA A 316 -10.63 -36.72 13.01
C ALA A 316 -10.08 -37.56 11.84
N PRO A 317 -8.91 -38.21 11.98
CA PRO A 317 -8.43 -39.14 10.99
C PRO A 317 -9.47 -40.24 10.77
N HIS A 318 -9.59 -40.72 9.53
CA HIS A 318 -10.45 -41.89 9.24
C HIS A 318 -10.04 -43.09 10.09
N THR A 319 -11.01 -43.83 10.55
CA THR A 319 -10.76 -45.13 11.14
C THR A 319 -10.16 -46.07 10.08
N PRO A 320 -9.44 -47.13 10.47
CA PRO A 320 -8.90 -48.09 9.51
C PRO A 320 -9.94 -48.67 8.55
N ALA A 321 -11.19 -48.83 9.01
CA ALA A 321 -12.30 -49.30 8.17
C ALA A 321 -12.69 -48.24 7.12
N GLN A 322 -12.80 -46.97 7.51
CA GLN A 322 -13.12 -45.88 6.58
C GLN A 322 -12.01 -45.67 5.55
N ALA A 323 -10.74 -45.79 5.97
CA ALA A 323 -9.61 -45.70 5.06
C ALA A 323 -9.64 -46.85 4.01
N ARG A 324 -9.93 -48.09 4.43
CA ARG A 324 -10.10 -49.23 3.50
C ARG A 324 -11.25 -49.03 2.52
N ASN A 325 -12.40 -48.58 2.99
CA ASN A 325 -13.55 -48.30 2.12
C ASN A 325 -13.19 -47.19 1.09
N LEU A 326 -12.39 -46.22 1.46
CA LEU A 326 -11.90 -45.19 0.53
C LEU A 326 -10.98 -45.78 -0.53
N GLU A 327 -10.05 -46.66 -0.14
CA GLU A 327 -9.17 -47.38 -1.07
C GLU A 327 -9.96 -48.26 -2.03
N GLU A 328 -10.92 -49.06 -1.52
CA GLU A 328 -11.79 -49.90 -2.33
C GLU A 328 -12.56 -49.09 -3.37
N LYS A 329 -13.16 -47.98 -2.95
CA LYS A 329 -13.86 -47.08 -3.86
C LYS A 329 -12.94 -46.54 -4.97
N ILE A 330 -11.69 -46.23 -4.66
CA ILE A 330 -10.73 -45.74 -5.66
C ILE A 330 -10.30 -46.86 -6.61
N ARG A 331 -10.11 -48.12 -6.11
CA ARG A 331 -9.82 -49.28 -6.93
C ARG A 331 -10.96 -49.58 -7.90
N ASP A 332 -12.21 -49.53 -7.44
CA ASP A 332 -13.39 -49.73 -8.27
C ASP A 332 -13.47 -48.71 -9.41
N ILE A 333 -13.22 -47.44 -9.09
CA ILE A 333 -13.14 -46.38 -10.10
C ILE A 333 -12.01 -46.67 -11.08
N ALA A 334 -10.81 -46.99 -10.59
CA ALA A 334 -9.66 -47.29 -11.45
C ALA A 334 -9.87 -48.49 -12.36
N ALA A 335 -10.55 -49.53 -11.88
CA ALA A 335 -10.91 -50.73 -12.65
C ALA A 335 -11.99 -50.47 -13.70
N SER A 336 -12.81 -49.44 -13.52
CA SER A 336 -13.91 -49.10 -14.43
C SER A 336 -13.50 -48.23 -15.62
N VAL A 337 -12.25 -47.77 -15.68
CA VAL A 337 -11.77 -46.82 -16.69
C VAL A 337 -10.53 -47.33 -17.43
N ALA A 338 -10.31 -46.81 -18.63
CA ALA A 338 -9.24 -47.27 -19.52
C ALA A 338 -8.03 -46.32 -19.61
N ASN A 339 -8.12 -45.13 -19.02
CA ASN A 339 -7.06 -44.10 -19.08
C ASN A 339 -7.15 -43.11 -17.91
N GLU A 340 -6.11 -42.32 -17.72
CA GLU A 340 -6.00 -41.33 -16.64
C GLU A 340 -7.05 -40.21 -16.75
N SER A 341 -7.41 -39.81 -17.95
CA SER A 341 -8.41 -38.75 -18.18
C SER A 341 -9.78 -39.17 -17.63
N ASP A 342 -10.23 -40.39 -17.97
CA ASP A 342 -11.49 -40.92 -17.48
C ASP A 342 -11.44 -41.17 -15.96
N PHE A 343 -10.31 -41.64 -15.44
CA PHE A 343 -10.11 -41.80 -14.01
C PHE A 343 -10.30 -40.49 -13.26
N ALA A 344 -9.63 -39.42 -13.69
CA ALA A 344 -9.74 -38.12 -13.08
C ALA A 344 -11.18 -37.59 -13.09
N GLN A 345 -11.90 -37.82 -14.19
CA GLN A 345 -13.31 -37.44 -14.34
C GLN A 345 -14.23 -38.20 -13.38
N HIS A 346 -14.11 -39.54 -13.35
CA HIS A 346 -14.94 -40.40 -12.47
C HIS A 346 -14.63 -40.15 -10.99
N LEU A 347 -13.34 -39.93 -10.65
CA LEU A 347 -12.93 -39.60 -9.28
C LEU A 347 -13.58 -38.32 -8.79
N ARG A 348 -13.65 -37.29 -9.64
CA ARG A 348 -14.35 -36.04 -9.31
C ARG A 348 -15.86 -36.21 -9.22
N ALA A 349 -16.44 -37.02 -10.10
CA ALA A 349 -17.87 -37.28 -10.09
C ALA A 349 -18.29 -38.12 -8.87
N SER A 350 -17.37 -38.85 -8.23
CA SER A 350 -17.64 -39.70 -7.07
C SER A 350 -17.98 -38.96 -5.78
N GLY A 351 -17.96 -37.63 -5.78
CA GLY A 351 -18.21 -36.77 -4.60
C GLY A 351 -17.01 -36.63 -3.65
N LEU A 352 -15.84 -37.17 -4.03
CA LEU A 352 -14.60 -36.97 -3.30
C LEU A 352 -13.98 -35.60 -3.64
N LEU A 353 -13.30 -34.99 -2.66
CA LEU A 353 -12.41 -33.87 -2.91
C LEU A 353 -11.10 -34.44 -3.45
N VAL A 354 -10.58 -33.84 -4.52
CA VAL A 354 -9.38 -34.32 -5.20
C VAL A 354 -8.38 -33.19 -5.31
N SER A 355 -7.14 -33.44 -4.89
CA SER A 355 -5.99 -32.56 -5.06
C SER A 355 -4.89 -33.29 -5.82
N VAL A 356 -4.27 -32.66 -6.78
CA VAL A 356 -3.21 -33.24 -7.61
C VAL A 356 -1.93 -32.45 -7.45
N ARG A 357 -0.79 -33.14 -7.48
CA ARG A 357 0.52 -32.55 -7.64
C ARG A 357 0.99 -32.81 -9.06
N LEU A 358 1.24 -31.75 -9.80
CA LEU A 358 1.83 -31.79 -11.14
C LEU A 358 3.35 -31.76 -11.05
N ASP A 359 4.01 -32.12 -12.14
CA ASP A 359 5.45 -31.88 -12.34
C ASP A 359 5.77 -30.39 -12.43
N ASP A 360 7.07 -30.05 -12.47
CA ASP A 360 7.52 -28.67 -12.47
C ASP A 360 7.07 -27.90 -13.75
N GLU A 361 6.89 -28.61 -14.85
CA GLU A 361 6.40 -28.05 -16.12
C GLU A 361 4.86 -28.00 -16.20
N ALA A 362 4.18 -28.53 -15.20
CA ALA A 362 2.73 -28.69 -15.14
C ALA A 362 2.16 -29.48 -16.33
N SER A 363 2.95 -30.36 -16.89
CA SER A 363 2.65 -31.19 -18.06
C SER A 363 2.05 -32.54 -17.71
N GLU A 364 2.37 -33.11 -16.54
CA GLU A 364 1.86 -34.39 -16.06
C GLU A 364 1.50 -34.37 -14.56
N ALA A 365 0.55 -35.22 -14.17
CA ALA A 365 0.25 -35.44 -12.75
C ALA A 365 1.26 -36.43 -12.15
N VAL A 366 1.95 -36.02 -11.09
CA VAL A 366 2.93 -36.85 -10.36
C VAL A 366 2.26 -37.67 -9.27
N SER A 367 1.29 -37.09 -8.59
CA SER A 367 0.55 -37.76 -7.51
C SER A 367 -0.79 -37.10 -7.25
N TYR A 368 -1.69 -37.80 -6.62
CA TYR A 368 -2.96 -37.22 -6.18
C TYR A 368 -3.27 -37.57 -4.73
N SER A 369 -4.10 -36.74 -4.15
CA SER A 369 -4.65 -36.92 -2.80
C SER A 369 -6.17 -36.80 -2.87
N VAL A 370 -6.86 -37.54 -2.03
CA VAL A 370 -8.32 -37.49 -1.93
C VAL A 370 -8.73 -37.18 -0.49
N ALA A 371 -9.90 -36.58 -0.33
CA ALA A 371 -10.56 -36.44 0.95
C ALA A 371 -12.06 -36.62 0.78
N THR A 372 -12.74 -37.12 1.81
CA THR A 372 -14.20 -37.08 1.89
C THR A 372 -14.63 -35.63 2.21
N LYS A 373 -15.85 -35.29 1.78
CA LYS A 373 -16.41 -33.97 2.15
C LYS A 373 -16.54 -33.90 3.68
N PRO A 374 -15.91 -32.92 4.33
CA PRO A 374 -15.93 -32.83 5.78
C PRO A 374 -17.29 -32.36 6.30
N GLU A 375 -17.56 -32.60 7.57
CA GLU A 375 -18.69 -31.97 8.26
C GLU A 375 -18.53 -30.45 8.31
N PRO A 376 -19.63 -29.68 8.39
CA PRO A 376 -19.57 -28.23 8.54
C PRO A 376 -18.71 -27.84 9.76
N GLY A 377 -17.76 -26.92 9.56
CA GLY A 377 -16.85 -26.48 10.62
C GLY A 377 -15.56 -27.29 10.76
N TYR A 378 -15.34 -28.29 9.90
CA TYR A 378 -14.11 -29.09 9.89
C TYR A 378 -13.36 -28.97 8.57
N LYS A 379 -12.02 -29.08 8.63
CA LYS A 379 -11.17 -29.19 7.43
C LYS A 379 -11.20 -30.61 6.90
N PRO A 380 -11.10 -30.83 5.58
CA PRO A 380 -10.97 -32.17 5.03
C PRO A 380 -9.66 -32.82 5.48
N THR A 381 -9.71 -34.10 5.82
CA THR A 381 -8.52 -34.93 6.02
C THR A 381 -8.07 -35.49 4.70
N TRP A 382 -6.89 -35.08 4.23
CA TRP A 382 -6.33 -35.48 2.94
C TRP A 382 -5.49 -36.75 3.05
N TYR A 383 -5.72 -37.68 2.15
CA TYR A 383 -4.96 -38.91 2.03
C TYR A 383 -4.21 -38.92 0.71
N SER A 384 -2.87 -38.98 0.78
CA SER A 384 -2.02 -39.15 -0.41
C SER A 384 -2.06 -40.61 -0.84
N MET A 385 -2.51 -40.87 -2.06
CA MET A 385 -2.69 -42.24 -2.56
C MET A 385 -1.38 -43.01 -2.66
N ASN A 386 -0.29 -42.34 -3.05
CA ASN A 386 1.04 -42.97 -3.06
C ASN A 386 1.53 -43.45 -1.68
N ARG A 387 0.93 -42.92 -0.57
CA ARG A 387 1.28 -43.32 0.81
C ARG A 387 0.27 -44.30 1.41
N MET A 388 -0.96 -44.33 0.90
CA MET A 388 -2.00 -45.24 1.39
C MET A 388 -1.80 -46.66 0.86
N SER A 389 -1.67 -46.82 -0.45
CA SER A 389 -1.46 -48.09 -1.08
C SER A 389 -0.76 -47.92 -2.43
N ALA A 390 0.20 -48.77 -2.73
CA ALA A 390 0.98 -48.67 -3.96
C ALA A 390 0.14 -48.91 -5.21
N ASP A 391 -0.84 -49.80 -5.14
CA ASP A 391 -1.70 -50.21 -6.25
C ASP A 391 -2.69 -49.14 -6.73
N VAL A 392 -2.97 -48.13 -5.90
CA VAL A 392 -3.75 -46.92 -6.28
C VAL A 392 -2.92 -45.72 -6.60
N SER A 393 -1.59 -45.85 -6.66
CA SER A 393 -0.70 -44.78 -7.12
C SER A 393 -0.82 -44.57 -8.63
N LEU A 394 -0.69 -43.31 -9.12
CA LEU A 394 -0.77 -43.02 -10.56
C LEU A 394 0.27 -43.79 -11.38
N SER A 395 1.45 -44.04 -10.83
CA SER A 395 2.50 -44.81 -11.50
C SER A 395 2.06 -46.24 -11.80
N VAL A 396 1.46 -46.91 -10.81
CA VAL A 396 0.98 -48.29 -10.97
C VAL A 396 -0.30 -48.34 -11.79
N LEU A 397 -1.25 -47.43 -11.59
CA LEU A 397 -2.47 -47.38 -12.36
C LEU A 397 -2.21 -47.16 -13.85
N ARG A 398 -1.24 -46.34 -14.20
CA ARG A 398 -0.83 -46.11 -15.60
C ARG A 398 -0.28 -47.37 -16.29
N GLU A 399 0.30 -48.30 -15.55
CA GLU A 399 0.75 -49.59 -16.11
C GLU A 399 -0.42 -50.48 -16.55
N SER A 400 -1.58 -50.30 -15.92
CA SER A 400 -2.79 -51.07 -16.23
C SER A 400 -3.68 -50.40 -17.27
N TRP A 401 -3.48 -49.15 -17.60
CA TRP A 401 -4.30 -48.38 -18.53
C TRP A 401 -3.66 -48.23 -19.91
N TRP A 402 -4.50 -48.03 -20.92
CA TRP A 402 -4.08 -47.66 -22.29
C TRP A 402 -3.74 -46.19 -22.37
N ASP A 403 -2.74 -45.79 -21.62
CA ASP A 403 -2.33 -44.41 -21.48
C ASP A 403 -1.25 -44.02 -22.48
N ASN A 404 -1.42 -42.89 -23.14
CA ASN A 404 -0.43 -42.27 -24.00
C ASN A 404 -0.23 -40.80 -23.66
N MET A 405 0.69 -40.12 -24.30
CA MET A 405 0.99 -38.73 -24.03
C MET A 405 -0.22 -37.80 -24.20
N LEU A 406 -1.15 -38.12 -25.13
CA LEU A 406 -2.33 -37.29 -25.36
C LEU A 406 -3.37 -37.48 -24.26
N THR A 407 -3.59 -38.72 -23.78
CA THR A 407 -4.52 -38.97 -22.67
C THR A 407 -4.02 -38.38 -21.36
N ARG A 408 -2.72 -38.42 -21.08
CA ARG A 408 -2.12 -37.77 -19.91
C ARG A 408 -2.20 -36.26 -19.97
N SER A 409 -1.91 -35.67 -21.13
CA SER A 409 -2.06 -34.23 -21.34
C SER A 409 -3.52 -33.77 -21.16
N SER A 410 -4.49 -34.58 -21.66
CA SER A 410 -5.92 -34.33 -21.45
C SER A 410 -6.30 -34.46 -19.97
N ALA A 411 -5.73 -35.44 -19.27
CA ALA A 411 -5.96 -35.63 -17.84
C ALA A 411 -5.53 -34.42 -17.00
N VAL A 412 -4.42 -33.73 -17.37
CA VAL A 412 -3.97 -32.53 -16.68
C VAL A 412 -5.05 -31.44 -16.67
N ALA A 413 -5.80 -31.29 -17.76
CA ALA A 413 -6.89 -30.30 -17.82
C ALA A 413 -8.05 -30.68 -16.87
N ILE A 414 -8.28 -31.95 -16.66
CA ILE A 414 -9.31 -32.45 -15.74
C ILE A 414 -8.81 -32.45 -14.30
N TRP A 415 -7.54 -32.77 -14.06
CA TRP A 415 -6.92 -32.73 -12.74
C TRP A 415 -6.85 -31.31 -12.17
N LYS A 416 -6.63 -30.31 -13.01
CA LYS A 416 -6.67 -28.91 -12.56
C LYS A 416 -8.12 -28.59 -12.16
N PRO A 417 -8.36 -27.98 -10.98
CA PRO A 417 -9.68 -27.47 -10.68
C PRO A 417 -10.12 -26.56 -11.84
N ALA A 418 -11.39 -26.56 -12.18
CA ALA A 418 -11.97 -25.72 -13.24
C ALA A 418 -11.82 -24.23 -12.91
N SER A 419 -10.59 -23.73 -13.00
CA SER A 419 -10.20 -22.32 -12.75
C SER A 419 -9.82 -21.62 -14.05
N ARG A 420 -10.16 -22.20 -15.20
CA ARG A 420 -10.00 -21.53 -16.49
C ARG A 420 -11.38 -21.08 -16.95
N ALA A 421 -11.66 -19.80 -16.72
CA ALA A 421 -12.72 -19.14 -17.47
C ALA A 421 -12.55 -19.48 -18.96
N SER A 422 -13.61 -19.90 -19.62
CA SER A 422 -13.63 -20.03 -21.08
C SER A 422 -13.46 -18.63 -21.71
N ASP A 423 -13.09 -18.53 -22.98
CA ASP A 423 -12.99 -17.24 -23.65
C ASP A 423 -14.32 -16.45 -23.56
N SER A 424 -15.45 -17.13 -23.53
CA SER A 424 -16.78 -16.53 -23.31
C SER A 424 -16.96 -16.02 -21.87
N ASP A 425 -16.43 -16.73 -20.87
CA ASP A 425 -16.46 -16.28 -19.47
C ASP A 425 -15.60 -15.06 -19.28
N GLU A 426 -14.50 -15.00 -19.98
CA GLU A 426 -13.56 -13.93 -19.95
C GLU A 426 -14.18 -12.64 -20.52
N VAL A 427 -14.82 -12.70 -21.70
CA VAL A 427 -15.57 -11.58 -22.29
C VAL A 427 -16.67 -11.09 -21.35
N ARG A 428 -17.38 -12.01 -20.70
CA ARG A 428 -18.41 -11.66 -19.71
C ARG A 428 -17.83 -10.92 -18.51
N VAL A 429 -16.70 -11.37 -17.96
CA VAL A 429 -16.01 -10.73 -16.83
C VAL A 429 -15.64 -9.29 -17.18
N TRP A 430 -15.08 -9.08 -18.36
CA TRP A 430 -14.70 -7.72 -18.79
C TRP A 430 -15.89 -6.83 -19.06
N SER A 431 -16.97 -7.37 -19.56
CA SER A 431 -18.23 -6.63 -19.73
C SER A 431 -18.77 -6.16 -18.35
N GLU A 432 -18.79 -7.04 -17.36
CA GLU A 432 -19.23 -6.68 -16.00
C GLU A 432 -18.27 -5.66 -15.35
N PHE A 433 -16.98 -5.85 -15.52
CA PHE A 433 -15.99 -4.87 -15.04
C PHE A 433 -16.13 -3.51 -15.75
N GLY A 434 -16.39 -3.49 -17.05
CA GLY A 434 -16.67 -2.27 -17.82
C GLY A 434 -17.85 -1.47 -17.27
N LYS A 435 -18.91 -2.15 -16.81
CA LYS A 435 -20.04 -1.49 -16.13
C LYS A 435 -19.60 -0.82 -14.82
N ALA A 436 -18.73 -1.46 -14.03
CA ALA A 436 -18.19 -0.88 -12.80
C ALA A 436 -17.31 0.35 -13.08
N LEU A 437 -16.51 0.35 -14.15
CA LEU A 437 -15.76 1.51 -14.61
C LEU A 437 -16.68 2.67 -14.99
N THR A 438 -17.70 2.40 -15.78
CA THR A 438 -18.69 3.42 -16.22
C THR A 438 -19.41 4.04 -15.02
N ALA A 439 -19.84 3.22 -14.06
CA ALA A 439 -20.46 3.71 -12.82
C ALA A 439 -19.50 4.61 -12.04
N THR A 440 -18.23 4.23 -11.92
CA THR A 440 -17.23 5.04 -11.21
C THR A 440 -16.97 6.37 -11.91
N ILE A 441 -16.93 6.41 -13.24
CA ILE A 441 -16.78 7.65 -14.02
C ILE A 441 -17.99 8.57 -13.81
N ALA A 442 -19.19 8.00 -13.77
CA ALA A 442 -20.40 8.78 -13.48
C ALA A 442 -20.35 9.41 -12.08
N ASP A 443 -19.94 8.64 -11.06
CA ASP A 443 -19.77 9.13 -9.69
C ASP A 443 -18.73 10.26 -9.62
N ILE A 444 -17.61 10.15 -10.35
CA ILE A 444 -16.60 11.22 -10.43
C ILE A 444 -17.17 12.50 -11.03
N LYS A 445 -17.97 12.39 -12.10
CA LYS A 445 -18.56 13.55 -12.77
C LYS A 445 -19.57 14.31 -11.88
N HIS A 446 -20.26 13.59 -11.02
CA HIS A 446 -21.30 14.14 -10.14
C HIS A 446 -20.80 14.38 -8.71
N ALA A 447 -19.53 14.09 -8.41
CA ALA A 447 -18.95 14.32 -7.09
C ALA A 447 -18.88 15.82 -6.80
N ASP A 448 -19.50 16.22 -5.69
CA ASP A 448 -19.33 17.56 -5.15
C ASP A 448 -17.92 17.70 -4.55
N THR A 449 -17.17 18.69 -5.04
CA THR A 449 -15.80 18.96 -4.55
C THR A 449 -15.76 19.45 -3.11
N SER A 450 -16.86 19.86 -2.54
CA SER A 450 -16.99 20.19 -1.12
C SER A 450 -17.33 18.98 -0.23
N ASP A 451 -17.85 17.88 -0.81
CA ASP A 451 -18.22 16.66 -0.07
C ASP A 451 -17.01 15.72 0.09
N CYS A 452 -16.32 15.87 1.23
CA CYS A 452 -15.21 15.01 1.60
C CYS A 452 -15.56 13.51 1.60
N ALA A 453 -16.82 13.14 1.87
CA ALA A 453 -17.27 11.76 1.89
C ALA A 453 -17.35 11.20 0.47
N ALA A 454 -17.93 11.94 -0.45
CA ALA A 454 -18.01 11.56 -1.86
C ALA A 454 -16.62 11.38 -2.48
N ILE A 455 -15.70 12.30 -2.17
CA ILE A 455 -14.31 12.22 -2.66
C ILE A 455 -13.61 10.99 -2.10
N ALA A 456 -13.71 10.74 -0.78
CA ALA A 456 -13.08 9.59 -0.13
C ALA A 456 -13.62 8.26 -0.67
N ASP A 457 -14.93 8.14 -0.89
CA ASP A 457 -15.55 6.95 -1.45
C ASP A 457 -15.16 6.73 -2.92
N THR A 458 -15.09 7.80 -3.69
CA THR A 458 -14.69 7.73 -5.10
C THR A 458 -13.23 7.30 -5.23
N CYS A 459 -12.34 7.84 -4.38
CA CYS A 459 -10.95 7.40 -4.27
C CYS A 459 -10.85 5.93 -3.83
N GLY A 460 -11.70 5.50 -2.89
CA GLY A 460 -11.78 4.11 -2.43
C GLY A 460 -12.18 3.15 -3.55
N ARG A 461 -13.19 3.51 -4.37
CA ARG A 461 -13.59 2.74 -5.55
C ARG A 461 -12.48 2.66 -6.60
N ALA A 462 -11.87 3.77 -6.94
CA ALA A 462 -10.74 3.79 -7.86
C ALA A 462 -9.59 2.91 -7.35
N SER A 463 -9.28 2.99 -6.06
CA SER A 463 -8.29 2.14 -5.41
C SER A 463 -8.61 0.64 -5.57
N ALA A 464 -9.86 0.22 -5.37
CA ALA A 464 -10.28 -1.17 -5.55
C ALA A 464 -10.19 -1.62 -7.02
N ILE A 465 -10.52 -0.75 -7.99
CA ILE A 465 -10.35 -1.01 -9.43
C ILE A 465 -8.88 -1.29 -9.76
N PHE A 466 -7.97 -0.41 -9.33
CA PHE A 466 -6.54 -0.59 -9.56
C PHE A 466 -5.97 -1.83 -8.85
N ALA A 467 -6.51 -2.19 -7.67
CA ALA A 467 -6.18 -3.43 -6.99
C ALA A 467 -6.63 -4.67 -7.79
N GLY A 468 -7.82 -4.61 -8.39
CA GLY A 468 -8.33 -5.67 -9.27
C GLY A 468 -7.44 -5.89 -10.49
N LEU A 469 -7.01 -4.81 -11.14
CA LEU A 469 -6.06 -4.89 -12.26
C LEU A 469 -4.68 -5.40 -11.81
N ALA A 470 -4.19 -4.98 -10.63
CA ALA A 470 -2.94 -5.51 -10.08
C ALA A 470 -3.00 -7.03 -9.93
N ASN A 471 -4.13 -7.56 -9.45
CA ASN A 471 -4.36 -9.00 -9.34
C ASN A 471 -4.43 -9.69 -10.72
N ALA A 472 -5.17 -9.12 -11.67
CA ALA A 472 -5.33 -9.67 -13.01
C ALA A 472 -4.00 -9.74 -13.78
N TYR A 473 -3.15 -8.71 -13.68
CA TYR A 473 -1.85 -8.66 -14.37
C TYR A 473 -0.72 -9.38 -13.63
N GLY A 474 -0.94 -9.84 -12.39
CA GLY A 474 0.01 -10.63 -11.60
C GLY A 474 1.25 -9.85 -11.13
N PRO A 475 2.23 -10.53 -10.51
CA PRO A 475 3.30 -9.84 -9.78
C PRO A 475 4.27 -9.03 -10.66
N GLU A 476 4.44 -9.40 -11.91
CA GLU A 476 5.41 -8.75 -12.81
C GLU A 476 4.92 -7.39 -13.29
N HIS A 477 3.68 -7.32 -13.80
CA HIS A 477 3.09 -6.10 -14.37
C HIS A 477 2.10 -5.42 -13.41
N GLY A 478 1.55 -6.15 -12.45
CA GLY A 478 0.57 -5.64 -11.49
C GLY A 478 1.15 -4.72 -10.41
N ARG A 479 2.48 -4.68 -10.20
CA ARG A 479 3.09 -3.84 -9.14
C ARG A 479 2.81 -2.35 -9.32
N ALA A 480 2.82 -1.86 -10.56
CA ALA A 480 2.49 -0.46 -10.83
C ALA A 480 1.04 -0.14 -10.46
N PHE A 481 0.11 -1.05 -10.80
CA PHE A 481 -1.30 -0.93 -10.38
C PHE A 481 -1.49 -1.03 -8.88
N ALA A 482 -0.74 -1.89 -8.19
CA ALA A 482 -0.76 -1.99 -6.73
C ALA A 482 -0.34 -0.68 -6.06
N ARG A 483 0.72 -0.03 -6.55
CA ARG A 483 1.16 1.29 -6.07
C ARG A 483 0.12 2.38 -6.33
N ALA A 484 -0.44 2.41 -7.52
CA ALA A 484 -1.52 3.34 -7.86
C ALA A 484 -2.75 3.13 -6.97
N SER A 485 -3.15 1.86 -6.73
CA SER A 485 -4.20 1.50 -5.79
C SER A 485 -3.93 2.03 -4.38
N GLN A 486 -2.71 1.86 -3.88
CA GLN A 486 -2.31 2.34 -2.56
C GLN A 486 -2.43 3.86 -2.44
N VAL A 487 -1.95 4.61 -3.43
CA VAL A 487 -2.01 6.08 -3.40
C VAL A 487 -3.46 6.57 -3.49
N LEU A 488 -4.27 5.99 -4.38
CA LEU A 488 -5.69 6.29 -4.50
C LEU A 488 -6.46 6.04 -3.19
N GLY A 489 -6.11 4.97 -2.47
CA GLY A 489 -6.74 4.62 -1.19
C GLY A 489 -6.41 5.56 -0.02
N ARG A 490 -5.42 6.43 -0.14
CA ARG A 490 -4.97 7.29 0.96
C ARG A 490 -6.05 8.26 1.44
N ARG A 491 -6.84 8.81 0.54
CA ARG A 491 -7.91 9.74 0.92
C ARG A 491 -8.95 9.10 1.85
N ALA A 492 -9.27 7.83 1.66
CA ALA A 492 -10.17 7.08 2.53
C ALA A 492 -9.57 6.78 3.93
N GLN A 493 -8.26 6.98 4.10
CA GLN A 493 -7.52 6.69 5.34
C GLN A 493 -7.27 7.93 6.22
N THR A 494 -7.68 9.12 5.80
CA THR A 494 -7.48 10.36 6.56
C THR A 494 -8.10 10.26 7.97
N LYS A 495 -7.54 11.01 8.92
CA LYS A 495 -7.99 10.98 10.33
C LYS A 495 -9.47 11.31 10.47
N HIS A 496 -9.96 12.25 9.67
CA HIS A 496 -11.33 12.72 9.66
C HIS A 496 -12.13 12.15 8.47
N ALA A 497 -11.67 11.01 7.90
CA ALA A 497 -12.41 10.38 6.83
C ALA A 497 -13.84 10.08 7.28
N PRO A 498 -14.84 10.52 6.52
CA PRO A 498 -16.24 10.30 6.85
C PRO A 498 -16.59 8.81 6.87
N THR A 499 -17.79 8.48 7.35
CA THR A 499 -18.31 7.11 7.29
C THR A 499 -18.40 6.67 5.83
N PRO A 500 -17.80 5.51 5.47
CA PRO A 500 -17.84 5.02 4.10
C PRO A 500 -19.28 4.75 3.64
N ARG A 501 -19.57 5.04 2.37
CA ARG A 501 -20.86 4.72 1.73
C ARG A 501 -20.83 3.30 1.19
N ARG A 502 -22.01 2.69 1.02
CA ARG A 502 -22.15 1.39 0.36
C ARG A 502 -21.77 1.49 -1.12
N TYR A 503 -21.10 0.47 -1.61
CA TYR A 503 -20.86 0.36 -3.03
C TYR A 503 -22.11 -0.14 -3.76
N SER A 504 -22.31 0.30 -4.99
CA SER A 504 -23.43 -0.17 -5.80
C SER A 504 -23.26 -1.66 -6.16
N PRO A 505 -24.37 -2.41 -6.30
CA PRO A 505 -24.29 -3.82 -6.72
C PRO A 505 -23.55 -4.00 -8.07
N VAL A 506 -23.70 -3.06 -8.99
CA VAL A 506 -22.99 -3.06 -10.29
C VAL A 506 -21.48 -2.98 -10.09
N PHE A 507 -21.01 -2.10 -9.18
CA PHE A 507 -19.60 -1.98 -8.86
C PHE A 507 -19.05 -3.26 -8.22
N THR A 508 -19.76 -3.78 -7.21
CA THR A 508 -19.33 -4.97 -6.47
C THR A 508 -19.31 -6.21 -7.36
N SER A 509 -20.32 -6.42 -8.22
CA SER A 509 -20.34 -7.55 -9.14
C SER A 509 -19.24 -7.48 -10.20
N GLY A 510 -18.94 -6.29 -10.72
CA GLY A 510 -17.84 -6.09 -11.65
C GLY A 510 -16.48 -6.42 -11.05
N LEU A 511 -16.22 -6.00 -9.79
CA LEU A 511 -14.97 -6.34 -9.10
C LEU A 511 -14.91 -7.81 -8.70
N ARG A 512 -16.02 -8.41 -8.31
CA ARG A 512 -16.11 -9.86 -8.03
C ARG A 512 -15.83 -10.69 -9.27
N ALA A 513 -16.36 -10.28 -10.42
CA ALA A 513 -16.05 -10.90 -11.68
C ALA A 513 -14.55 -10.83 -12.00
N LEU A 514 -13.95 -9.64 -11.87
CA LEU A 514 -12.50 -9.46 -12.07
C LEU A 514 -11.66 -10.24 -11.05
N SER A 515 -12.09 -10.32 -9.79
CA SER A 515 -11.45 -11.12 -8.74
C SER A 515 -11.43 -12.62 -9.06
N SER A 516 -12.48 -13.13 -9.71
CA SER A 516 -12.59 -14.55 -10.10
C SER A 516 -11.73 -14.90 -11.33
N LEU A 517 -11.27 -13.90 -12.06
CA LEU A 517 -10.43 -14.09 -13.24
C LEU A 517 -9.01 -14.43 -12.80
N GLY A 518 -8.58 -15.63 -13.03
CA GLY A 518 -7.17 -15.99 -12.88
C GLY A 518 -6.29 -15.16 -13.83
N ARG A 519 -5.01 -15.49 -13.97
CA ARG A 519 -4.12 -14.80 -14.92
C ARG A 519 -4.65 -14.93 -16.34
N PRO A 520 -4.80 -13.82 -17.08
CA PRO A 520 -5.26 -13.84 -18.46
C PRO A 520 -4.31 -14.63 -19.36
N ARG A 521 -4.84 -15.30 -20.37
CA ARG A 521 -4.08 -16.14 -21.32
C ARG A 521 -3.34 -15.35 -22.39
N SER A 522 -3.83 -14.18 -22.75
CA SER A 522 -3.17 -13.33 -23.75
C SER A 522 -3.30 -11.85 -23.38
N ARG A 523 -2.21 -11.11 -23.50
CA ARG A 523 -2.15 -9.68 -23.25
C ARG A 523 -2.92 -8.85 -24.29
N ALA A 524 -2.96 -9.32 -25.53
CA ALA A 524 -3.46 -8.57 -26.67
C ALA A 524 -5.00 -8.46 -26.75
N ALA A 525 -5.74 -9.38 -26.13
CA ALA A 525 -7.21 -9.42 -26.21
C ALA A 525 -7.90 -8.48 -25.19
N TRP A 526 -7.17 -7.85 -24.28
CA TRP A 526 -7.65 -7.45 -22.97
C TRP A 526 -7.81 -5.98 -22.74
N VAL A 527 -6.96 -5.20 -23.34
CA VAL A 527 -7.08 -3.76 -23.21
C VAL A 527 -7.82 -3.27 -24.42
N SER A 528 -9.14 -3.49 -24.42
CA SER A 528 -9.95 -2.70 -25.33
C SER A 528 -9.60 -1.25 -25.05
N SER A 529 -9.42 -0.47 -26.12
CA SER A 529 -9.21 0.99 -26.03
C SER A 529 -10.20 1.65 -25.05
N GLN A 530 -11.36 1.05 -24.88
CA GLN A 530 -12.42 1.46 -23.97
C GLN A 530 -12.08 1.29 -22.48
N VAL A 531 -11.37 0.22 -22.07
CA VAL A 531 -10.92 0.03 -20.68
C VAL A 531 -9.82 1.04 -20.36
N MET A 532 -8.86 1.21 -21.27
CA MET A 532 -7.78 2.20 -21.12
C MET A 532 -8.33 3.62 -21.00
N ASP A 533 -9.21 4.03 -21.90
CA ASP A 533 -9.88 5.34 -21.84
C ASP A 533 -10.64 5.53 -20.53
N SER A 534 -11.35 4.50 -20.07
CA SER A 534 -12.08 4.55 -18.80
C SER A 534 -11.16 4.71 -17.59
N MET A 535 -10.03 3.99 -17.58
CA MET A 535 -9.02 4.08 -16.52
C MET A 535 -8.36 5.46 -16.48
N GLU A 536 -8.06 6.02 -17.65
CA GLU A 536 -7.51 7.35 -17.77
C GLU A 536 -8.49 8.41 -17.25
N ARG A 537 -9.77 8.33 -17.65
CA ARG A 537 -10.83 9.22 -17.15
C ARG A 537 -10.98 9.15 -15.64
N ILE A 538 -10.88 7.95 -15.04
CA ILE A 538 -10.91 7.77 -13.59
C ILE A 538 -9.70 8.46 -12.96
N ALA A 539 -8.48 8.23 -13.47
CA ALA A 539 -7.25 8.80 -12.93
C ALA A 539 -7.26 10.35 -12.99
N VAL A 540 -7.63 10.91 -14.13
CA VAL A 540 -7.73 12.37 -14.33
C VAL A 540 -8.85 12.96 -13.48
N GLY A 541 -10.00 12.28 -13.41
CA GLY A 541 -11.12 12.73 -12.61
C GLY A 541 -10.80 12.80 -11.11
N ILE A 542 -10.15 11.77 -10.56
CA ILE A 542 -9.69 11.76 -9.17
C ILE A 542 -8.66 12.87 -8.93
N ASN A 543 -7.71 13.04 -9.83
CA ASN A 543 -6.71 14.11 -9.72
C ASN A 543 -7.39 15.49 -9.63
N ARG A 544 -8.39 15.76 -10.48
CA ARG A 544 -9.17 17.01 -10.47
C ARG A 544 -9.93 17.21 -9.16
N LEU A 545 -10.57 16.16 -8.64
CA LEU A 545 -11.29 16.22 -7.37
C LEU A 545 -10.34 16.54 -6.21
N GLN A 546 -9.19 15.88 -6.13
CA GLN A 546 -8.17 16.11 -5.10
C GLN A 546 -7.59 17.52 -5.20
N ALA A 547 -7.29 17.99 -6.42
CA ALA A 547 -6.76 19.34 -6.64
C ALA A 547 -7.80 20.42 -6.30
N ALA A 548 -9.05 20.24 -6.66
CA ALA A 548 -10.15 21.17 -6.34
C ALA A 548 -10.40 21.24 -4.82
N HIS A 549 -10.12 20.15 -4.10
CA HIS A 549 -10.23 20.10 -2.63
C HIS A 549 -8.96 20.61 -1.92
N GLY A 550 -7.97 21.11 -2.63
CA GLY A 550 -6.73 21.65 -2.05
C GLY A 550 -5.62 20.64 -1.79
N GLU A 551 -5.84 19.35 -2.11
CA GLU A 551 -4.89 18.25 -1.88
C GLU A 551 -3.87 18.13 -3.02
N LEU A 552 -3.16 19.20 -3.34
CA LEU A 552 -2.30 19.29 -4.53
C LEU A 552 -1.19 18.24 -4.54
N THR A 553 -0.57 17.98 -3.39
CA THR A 553 0.48 16.97 -3.25
C THR A 553 -0.06 15.56 -3.54
N LEU A 554 -1.21 15.22 -2.96
CA LEU A 554 -1.85 13.94 -3.19
C LEU A 554 -2.31 13.81 -4.65
N ALA A 555 -2.87 14.88 -5.22
CA ALA A 555 -3.29 14.93 -6.63
C ALA A 555 -2.13 14.64 -7.60
N ARG A 556 -0.99 15.30 -7.43
CA ARG A 556 0.22 15.08 -8.25
C ARG A 556 0.73 13.64 -8.12
N ARG A 557 0.77 13.12 -6.91
CA ARG A 557 1.22 11.75 -6.65
C ARG A 557 0.25 10.71 -7.24
N THR A 558 -1.05 10.92 -7.09
CA THR A 558 -2.08 10.09 -7.73
C THR A 558 -1.88 10.06 -9.24
N LEU A 559 -1.68 11.21 -9.87
CA LEU A 559 -1.47 11.31 -11.32
C LEU A 559 -0.19 10.59 -11.75
N LYS A 560 0.92 10.74 -11.02
CA LYS A 560 2.20 10.08 -11.30
C LYS A 560 2.07 8.56 -11.26
N GLU A 561 1.55 8.00 -10.16
CA GLU A 561 1.44 6.55 -9.99
C GLU A 561 0.43 5.92 -10.96
N THR A 562 -0.69 6.60 -11.23
CA THR A 562 -1.68 6.11 -12.20
C THR A 562 -1.16 6.18 -13.63
N LYS A 563 -0.45 7.22 -14.03
CA LYS A 563 0.25 7.29 -15.32
C LYS A 563 1.27 6.17 -15.48
N THR A 564 2.09 5.94 -14.47
CA THR A 564 3.06 4.84 -14.48
C THR A 564 2.36 3.49 -14.67
N ALA A 565 1.26 3.25 -13.95
CA ALA A 565 0.49 2.02 -14.09
C ALA A 565 -0.11 1.85 -15.50
N LEU A 566 -0.68 2.90 -16.07
CA LEU A 566 -1.26 2.86 -17.41
C LEU A 566 -0.19 2.69 -18.50
N ALA A 567 0.98 3.29 -18.33
CA ALA A 567 2.10 3.13 -19.25
C ALA A 567 2.60 1.67 -19.33
N THR A 568 2.47 0.88 -18.27
CA THR A 568 2.82 -0.56 -18.31
C THR A 568 1.90 -1.38 -19.22
N LEU A 569 0.68 -0.92 -19.48
CA LEU A 569 -0.25 -1.55 -20.42
C LEU A 569 0.02 -1.15 -21.87
N ALA A 570 0.51 0.06 -22.08
CA ALA A 570 0.80 0.60 -23.41
C ALA A 570 2.19 0.17 -23.94
N ALA A 571 3.06 -0.39 -23.10
CA ALA A 571 4.38 -0.83 -23.52
C ALA A 571 4.29 -2.04 -24.47
N PRO A 572 4.91 -2.00 -25.68
CA PRO A 572 4.97 -3.15 -26.56
C PRO A 572 5.75 -4.28 -25.86
N GLU A 573 5.32 -5.53 -26.06
CA GLU A 573 6.08 -6.68 -25.56
C GLU A 573 7.49 -6.71 -26.16
N PRO A 574 8.51 -7.12 -25.37
CA PRO A 574 9.79 -7.49 -25.97
C PRO A 574 9.52 -8.64 -26.95
N ARG A 575 9.86 -8.42 -28.22
CA ARG A 575 9.66 -9.39 -29.28
C ARG A 575 10.40 -10.68 -28.96
N THR A 576 9.66 -11.75 -28.69
CA THR A 576 10.15 -13.10 -28.94
C THR A 576 9.84 -13.38 -30.41
N ASP A 577 10.88 -13.63 -31.20
CA ASP A 577 10.80 -13.94 -32.61
C ASP A 577 9.98 -15.21 -32.85
N ALA A 578 8.69 -15.06 -33.12
CA ALA A 578 7.88 -16.04 -33.82
C ALA A 578 6.60 -15.37 -34.35
N GLY A 579 6.58 -15.20 -35.66
CA GLY A 579 5.62 -14.63 -36.55
C GLY A 579 4.15 -14.52 -36.17
N GLY A 580 3.62 -13.31 -36.24
CA GLY A 580 2.19 -13.00 -36.20
C GLY A 580 1.91 -11.52 -36.19
N ARG A 581 2.01 -10.86 -37.32
CA ARG A 581 1.54 -9.48 -37.51
C ARG A 581 0.01 -9.45 -37.53
N LEU A 582 -0.61 -8.68 -36.64
CA LEU A 582 -1.95 -8.14 -36.87
C LEU A 582 -1.85 -6.75 -37.52
N PRO A 583 -2.69 -6.41 -38.51
CA PRO A 583 -2.60 -5.16 -39.21
C PRO A 583 -3.26 -4.02 -38.44
N GLY A 584 -2.53 -2.90 -38.36
CA GLY A 584 -3.04 -1.54 -38.36
C GLY A 584 -3.87 -1.08 -37.18
N VAL A 585 -3.22 -0.85 -36.01
CA VAL A 585 -3.65 0.21 -35.11
C VAL A 585 -2.41 1.01 -34.72
N GLU A 586 -2.27 2.21 -35.28
CA GLU A 586 -1.32 3.19 -34.82
C GLU A 586 -1.78 3.74 -33.48
N TYR A 587 -1.02 3.45 -32.42
CA TYR A 587 -1.18 4.07 -31.13
C TYR A 587 -0.46 5.41 -31.14
N SER A 588 -1.19 6.50 -31.16
CA SER A 588 -0.66 7.81 -30.79
C SER A 588 -0.52 7.86 -29.25
N PRO A 589 0.66 8.17 -28.71
CA PRO A 589 0.81 8.40 -27.28
C PRO A 589 -0.12 9.53 -26.84
N VAL A 590 -0.83 9.33 -25.73
CA VAL A 590 -1.68 10.38 -25.15
C VAL A 590 -0.81 11.58 -24.79
N ASP A 591 -1.14 12.73 -25.35
CA ASP A 591 -0.47 13.99 -25.00
C ASP A 591 -0.97 14.49 -23.63
N TRP A 592 -0.19 14.21 -22.61
CA TRP A 592 -0.46 14.62 -21.25
C TRP A 592 -0.22 16.12 -20.99
N SER A 593 0.36 16.86 -21.94
CA SER A 593 0.65 18.29 -21.77
C SER A 593 -0.61 19.13 -21.60
N GLN A 594 -1.71 18.73 -22.25
CA GLN A 594 -3.02 19.38 -22.11
C GLN A 594 -3.71 19.15 -20.76
N TYR A 595 -3.20 18.21 -19.93
CA TYR A 595 -3.73 17.88 -18.59
C TYR A 595 -2.84 18.42 -17.47
N ASN A 596 -1.70 19.01 -17.78
CA ASN A 596 -0.97 19.87 -16.84
C ASN A 596 -1.80 21.14 -16.67
N GLY A 597 -2.83 21.08 -15.83
CA GLY A 597 -3.61 22.24 -15.47
C GLY A 597 -2.62 23.33 -15.04
N SER A 598 -2.58 24.41 -15.82
CA SER A 598 -1.88 25.62 -15.45
C SER A 598 -2.30 25.97 -14.02
N ALA A 599 -1.37 25.81 -13.09
CA ALA A 599 -1.53 26.42 -11.79
C ALA A 599 -1.77 27.91 -12.08
N ARG A 600 -3.00 28.37 -11.89
CA ARG A 600 -3.28 29.81 -11.93
C ARG A 600 -2.37 30.43 -10.88
N THR A 601 -1.42 31.23 -11.32
CA THR A 601 -0.59 32.01 -10.42
C THR A 601 -1.50 32.94 -9.61
N ASP A 602 -1.19 33.20 -8.36
CA ASP A 602 -1.97 34.06 -7.44
C ASP A 602 -2.33 35.44 -8.04
N SER A 603 -1.66 35.91 -9.09
CA SER A 603 -1.99 37.11 -9.84
C SER A 603 -3.29 37.05 -10.66
N GLN A 604 -3.79 35.85 -10.96
CA GLN A 604 -5.07 35.70 -11.71
C GLN A 604 -6.29 35.56 -10.78
N LEU A 605 -6.10 35.23 -9.50
CA LEU A 605 -7.17 35.18 -8.50
C LEU A 605 -7.52 36.53 -7.90
N GLY A 606 -6.70 37.57 -8.12
CA GLY A 606 -6.91 38.93 -7.64
C GLY A 606 -7.91 39.76 -8.42
N ASN A 607 -8.24 39.41 -9.65
CA ASN A 607 -9.03 40.28 -10.55
C ASN A 607 -10.53 39.95 -10.64
N GLU A 608 -11.02 38.88 -10.04
CA GLU A 608 -12.46 38.53 -10.12
C GLU A 608 -13.25 38.81 -8.82
N ARG A 609 -12.64 39.39 -7.79
CA ARG A 609 -13.38 39.84 -6.59
C ARG A 609 -13.40 41.36 -6.47
N GLY A 610 -14.04 42.00 -7.41
CA GLY A 610 -14.51 43.38 -7.31
C GLY A 610 -15.76 43.45 -6.42
N LEU A 611 -15.61 43.40 -5.11
CA LEU A 611 -16.62 43.78 -4.15
C LEU A 611 -16.09 44.97 -3.36
N LYS A 612 -16.86 46.09 -3.46
CA LYS A 612 -16.68 47.34 -2.79
C LYS A 612 -16.39 47.15 -1.30
N ARG A 613 -15.28 47.72 -0.84
CA ARG A 613 -15.01 47.95 0.59
C ARG A 613 -15.47 49.37 0.93
N ASP A 614 -16.51 49.49 1.72
CA ASP A 614 -16.82 50.71 2.47
C ASP A 614 -15.75 50.88 3.55
N LYS A 615 -15.26 52.12 3.66
CA LYS A 615 -14.33 52.55 4.70
C LYS A 615 -15.08 52.66 6.03
N PRO A 616 -14.52 52.21 7.15
CA PRO A 616 -14.86 52.77 8.44
C PRO A 616 -13.85 53.83 8.86
N GLU A 617 -14.40 54.84 9.52
CA GLU A 617 -13.79 56.06 10.05
C GLU A 617 -12.74 55.80 11.13
N GLN A 618 -11.87 56.80 11.25
CA GLN A 618 -10.83 56.94 12.25
C GLN A 618 -11.38 57.02 13.68
N GLY A 619 -10.86 56.22 14.57
CA GLY A 619 -11.04 56.33 16.01
C GLY A 619 -9.69 56.12 16.73
N SER A 620 -9.34 57.16 17.46
CA SER A 620 -8.15 57.46 18.24
C SER A 620 -7.58 56.35 19.12
N THR A 621 -6.24 56.34 19.21
CA THR A 621 -5.38 55.64 20.17
C THR A 621 -5.67 55.94 21.64
N PRO A 622 -5.30 55.02 22.57
CA PRO A 622 -4.20 55.41 23.45
C PRO A 622 -3.10 54.33 23.62
N SER A 623 -1.92 54.86 23.79
CA SER A 623 -0.68 54.22 24.16
C SER A 623 -0.72 53.58 25.55
N THR A 624 -0.15 52.42 25.73
CA THR A 624 0.59 52.03 26.94
C THR A 624 1.70 51.04 26.58
N GLY A 625 2.92 51.45 26.87
CA GLY A 625 4.10 50.60 26.78
C GLY A 625 4.26 49.71 28.02
N TYR A 626 5.09 48.71 27.85
CA TYR A 626 5.99 47.97 28.75
C TYR A 626 6.72 47.00 27.83
N GLY A 627 8.01 47.02 27.67
CA GLY A 627 9.18 47.16 28.55
C GLY A 627 9.57 45.81 29.17
N LEU A 628 10.46 45.13 28.51
CA LEU A 628 11.50 44.17 28.86
C LEU A 628 11.44 42.86 28.07
#